data_fe0fde5af373b425e0831faba2eddd97
#
_entry.id   fe0fde5af373b425e0831faba2eddd97
#
_cell.length_a   1.000
_cell.length_b   1.000
_cell.length_c   1.000
_cell.angle_alpha   90.00
_cell.angle_beta   90.00
_cell.angle_gamma   90.00
#
_symmetry.space_group_name_H-M   'P 1'
#
loop_
_entity.id
_entity.type
_entity.pdbx_description
1 polymer ?
#
loop_
_entity_poly.entity_id
_entity_poly.type
_entity_poly.pdbx_seq_one_letter_code
_entity_poly.pdbx_strand_id
1 'polypeptide(L)'
;MTTAELHYKIDWRASGHYPGHHASMQKGGGLQFRNHAALINAPDPRRFDVHASLRDPFEQVQVRVYRQTSAIPVYVIADLSASMSFVGASAKMHVMADFVAGLSDSATRTGDRFGFVGCAEATSDEWLLPATMNRAAGAELAERLRAYQPRGLSSQALLSAADSLGGRRALVFLVSDFHFPAPLLAQVLSALAYHDVVPVMLWDRHEHERLPRFGLVRVFDHETHGSRLLLMRPGLRRRIQERFAVQRKQLFDVFAQHGRLPLLMEDGFDADEVTRYFFG
;
A
#
# COMPACT_ATOMS: atom_id res chain seq x y z
N MET A 1 -8.34 -15.94 15.24
CA MET A 1 -7.95 -16.25 13.86
C MET A 1 -6.50 -15.85 13.70
N THR A 2 -5.63 -16.73 13.24
CA THR A 2 -4.23 -16.40 12.99
C THR A 2 -4.21 -15.52 11.74
N THR A 3 -3.88 -14.23 11.89
CA THR A 3 -3.73 -13.32 10.76
C THR A 3 -2.56 -13.83 9.92
N ALA A 4 -2.77 -14.07 8.64
CA ALA A 4 -1.70 -14.51 7.74
C ALA A 4 -0.60 -13.45 7.72
N GLU A 5 0.64 -13.84 7.99
CA GLU A 5 1.77 -12.91 8.04
C GLU A 5 2.22 -12.58 6.62
N LEU A 6 2.27 -11.28 6.30
CA LEU A 6 2.79 -10.80 5.03
C LEU A 6 4.11 -10.05 5.25
N HIS A 7 5.00 -10.16 4.27
CA HIS A 7 6.29 -9.50 4.31
C HIS A 7 6.42 -8.51 3.15
N TYR A 8 7.02 -7.36 3.44
CA TYR A 8 7.34 -6.34 2.45
C TYR A 8 8.78 -5.86 2.61
N LYS A 9 9.33 -5.29 1.57
CA LYS A 9 10.64 -4.64 1.59
C LYS A 9 10.57 -3.26 0.95
N ILE A 10 11.54 -2.42 1.27
CA ILE A 10 11.74 -1.13 0.62
C ILE A 10 13.12 -1.11 -0.05
N ASP A 11 13.19 -0.49 -1.22
CA ASP A 11 14.46 -0.35 -1.96
C ASP A 11 15.18 0.98 -1.65
N TRP A 12 14.61 1.79 -0.77
CA TRP A 12 15.18 3.06 -0.33
C TRP A 12 15.61 3.00 1.14
N ARG A 13 16.45 3.95 1.56
CA ARG A 13 16.91 4.03 2.95
C ARG A 13 15.94 4.84 3.78
N ALA A 14 15.52 4.30 4.90
CA ALA A 14 14.63 4.96 5.84
C ALA A 14 15.28 6.23 6.42
N SER A 15 14.48 7.28 6.58
CA SER A 15 14.87 8.52 7.25
C SER A 15 14.00 8.70 8.49
N GLY A 16 14.50 8.32 9.66
CA GLY A 16 13.70 8.43 10.88
C GLY A 16 14.54 8.25 12.14
N HIS A 17 14.03 8.75 13.27
CA HIS A 17 14.67 8.62 14.59
C HIS A 17 14.12 7.42 15.39
N TYR A 18 13.03 6.83 14.93
CA TYR A 18 12.44 5.67 15.61
C TYR A 18 13.17 4.39 15.20
N PRO A 19 13.57 3.54 16.16
CA PRO A 19 14.16 2.25 15.86
C PRO A 19 13.17 1.37 15.06
N GLY A 20 13.68 0.63 14.07
CA GLY A 20 12.91 -0.27 13.21
C GLY A 20 13.83 -1.27 12.52
N HIS A 21 13.34 -1.95 11.49
CA HIS A 21 14.11 -2.99 10.79
C HIS A 21 14.71 -2.55 9.45
N HIS A 22 14.29 -1.38 8.91
CA HIS A 22 14.78 -0.91 7.62
C HIS A 22 16.10 -0.15 7.72
N ALA A 23 16.99 -0.35 6.74
CA ALA A 23 18.27 0.34 6.69
C ALA A 23 18.09 1.87 6.66
N SER A 24 18.70 2.59 7.62
CA SER A 24 18.59 4.03 7.73
C SER A 24 19.70 4.77 6.99
N MET A 25 19.43 6.01 6.60
CA MET A 25 20.43 6.96 6.13
C MET A 25 21.34 7.46 7.28
N GLN A 26 20.86 7.42 8.52
CA GLN A 26 21.58 7.91 9.68
C GLN A 26 22.70 6.95 10.11
N LYS A 27 23.80 7.56 10.58
CA LYS A 27 24.92 6.84 11.21
C LYS A 27 24.73 6.92 12.72
N GLY A 28 24.89 5.81 13.42
CA GLY A 28 25.02 5.92 14.88
C GLY A 28 24.38 4.83 15.71
N GLY A 29 23.12 4.91 16.08
CA GLY A 29 22.50 4.16 17.19
C GLY A 29 22.17 2.66 17.00
N GLY A 30 22.53 2.04 15.88
CA GLY A 30 22.16 0.65 15.58
C GLY A 30 22.99 -0.42 16.27
N LEU A 31 22.57 -1.67 16.14
CA LEU A 31 23.27 -2.85 16.69
C LEU A 31 24.12 -3.58 15.62
N GLN A 32 23.89 -3.35 14.34
CA GLN A 32 24.61 -4.02 13.26
C GLN A 32 25.89 -3.25 12.93
N PHE A 33 27.05 -3.87 13.17
CA PHE A 33 28.34 -3.30 12.80
C PHE A 33 28.42 -3.00 11.30
N ARG A 34 28.92 -1.81 10.95
CA ARG A 34 29.11 -1.37 9.57
C ARG A 34 30.59 -1.34 9.18
N ASN A 35 31.37 -0.50 9.85
CA ASN A 35 32.80 -0.30 9.60
C ASN A 35 33.44 0.41 10.78
N HIS A 36 34.78 0.51 10.77
CA HIS A 36 35.50 1.45 11.61
C HIS A 36 35.60 2.81 10.91
N ALA A 37 35.65 3.87 11.68
CA ALA A 37 35.91 5.22 11.21
C ALA A 37 36.78 5.97 12.26
N ALA A 38 37.54 6.94 11.80
CA ALA A 38 38.30 7.79 12.70
C ALA A 38 37.34 8.55 13.64
N LEU A 39 37.71 8.70 14.92
CA LEU A 39 36.91 9.39 15.95
C LEU A 39 36.47 10.80 15.50
N ILE A 40 37.29 11.49 14.72
CA ILE A 40 36.99 12.82 14.18
C ILE A 40 35.81 12.83 13.23
N ASN A 41 35.60 11.71 12.50
CA ASN A 41 34.52 11.55 11.52
C ASN A 41 33.24 10.96 12.12
N ALA A 42 33.33 10.33 13.29
CA ALA A 42 32.22 9.71 14.01
C ALA A 42 32.47 9.88 15.53
N PRO A 43 32.20 11.07 16.12
CA PRO A 43 32.58 11.42 17.46
C PRO A 43 31.73 10.73 18.53
N ASP A 44 31.92 9.41 18.71
CA ASP A 44 31.31 8.62 19.79
C ASP A 44 32.39 7.85 20.57
N PRO A 45 32.95 8.42 21.66
CA PRO A 45 33.99 7.78 22.45
C PRO A 45 33.59 6.46 23.09
N ARG A 46 32.27 6.22 23.27
CA ARG A 46 31.77 4.98 23.87
C ARG A 46 31.97 3.76 22.95
N ARG A 47 32.27 4.00 21.68
CA ARG A 47 32.43 2.97 20.62
C ARG A 47 33.90 2.84 20.18
N PHE A 48 34.80 3.33 20.99
CA PHE A 48 36.23 3.20 20.74
C PHE A 48 36.66 1.72 20.56
N ASP A 49 37.45 1.46 19.53
CA ASP A 49 38.02 0.16 19.28
C ASP A 49 39.54 0.21 19.37
N VAL A 50 40.07 -0.27 20.50
CA VAL A 50 41.51 -0.30 20.77
C VAL A 50 42.24 -1.10 19.70
N HIS A 51 41.73 -2.28 19.33
CA HIS A 51 42.43 -3.14 18.39
C HIS A 51 42.47 -2.56 16.98
N ALA A 52 41.38 -1.92 16.55
CA ALA A 52 41.33 -1.24 15.26
C ALA A 52 42.25 -0.02 15.25
N SER A 53 42.30 0.75 16.35
CA SER A 53 43.17 1.91 16.48
C SER A 53 44.67 1.56 16.47
N LEU A 54 45.06 0.48 17.13
CA LEU A 54 46.47 0.02 17.15
C LEU A 54 46.93 -0.55 15.77
N ARG A 55 46.00 -0.92 14.90
CA ARG A 55 46.29 -1.44 13.57
C ARG A 55 46.14 -0.37 12.48
N ASP A 56 45.70 0.82 12.84
CA ASP A 56 45.50 1.88 11.87
C ASP A 56 46.82 2.41 11.33
N PRO A 57 47.08 2.41 10.03
CA PRO A 57 48.33 2.89 9.44
C PRO A 57 48.56 4.38 9.63
N PHE A 58 47.49 5.13 9.93
CA PHE A 58 47.55 6.58 10.14
C PHE A 58 47.54 6.98 11.62
N GLU A 59 47.67 5.99 12.54
CA GLU A 59 47.67 6.18 14.00
C GLU A 59 46.42 6.95 14.53
N GLN A 60 45.30 6.82 13.81
CA GLN A 60 44.05 7.50 14.19
C GLN A 60 43.25 6.65 15.15
N VAL A 61 42.61 7.30 16.09
CA VAL A 61 41.66 6.67 17.01
C VAL A 61 40.44 6.18 16.23
N GLN A 62 40.24 4.86 16.19
CA GLN A 62 39.15 4.23 15.47
C GLN A 62 37.95 3.93 16.37
N VAL A 63 36.75 4.20 15.87
CA VAL A 63 35.49 3.89 16.55
C VAL A 63 34.64 2.97 15.67
N ARG A 64 33.85 2.10 16.31
CA ARG A 64 32.90 1.24 15.63
C ARG A 64 31.70 2.04 15.19
N VAL A 65 31.43 2.05 13.91
CA VAL A 65 30.22 2.65 13.32
C VAL A 65 29.21 1.55 13.06
N TYR A 66 28.01 1.74 13.56
CA TYR A 66 26.90 0.81 13.38
C TYR A 66 25.89 1.35 12.38
N ARG A 67 25.21 0.44 11.67
CA ARG A 67 24.04 0.80 10.85
C ARG A 67 22.89 1.07 11.79
N GLN A 68 22.29 2.23 11.64
CA GLN A 68 21.02 2.50 12.26
C GLN A 68 19.93 1.87 11.39
N THR A 69 18.99 1.19 12.03
CA THR A 69 17.74 0.77 11.41
C THR A 69 16.64 1.70 11.90
N SER A 70 15.72 2.04 11.01
CA SER A 70 14.64 2.97 11.33
C SER A 70 13.30 2.40 10.90
N ALA A 71 12.28 2.72 11.68
CA ALA A 71 10.90 2.48 11.33
C ALA A 71 10.45 3.40 10.19
N ILE A 72 9.61 2.87 9.30
CA ILE A 72 8.99 3.63 8.23
C ILE A 72 7.50 3.80 8.48
N PRO A 73 6.87 4.86 7.94
CA PRO A 73 5.44 4.90 7.82
C PRO A 73 4.97 4.01 6.65
N VAL A 74 3.99 3.18 6.91
CA VAL A 74 3.30 2.32 5.94
C VAL A 74 1.85 2.75 5.90
N TYR A 75 1.39 3.23 4.77
CA TYR A 75 0.03 3.73 4.61
C TYR A 75 -0.78 2.89 3.64
N VAL A 76 -2.06 2.77 3.91
CA VAL A 76 -3.06 2.38 2.93
C VAL A 76 -3.86 3.61 2.55
N ILE A 77 -3.90 3.95 1.27
CA ILE A 77 -4.88 4.86 0.68
C ILE A 77 -5.93 3.98 0.02
N ALA A 78 -7.14 4.01 0.57
CA ALA A 78 -8.22 3.15 0.16
C ALA A 78 -9.32 3.91 -0.57
N ASP A 79 -9.68 3.43 -1.74
CA ASP A 79 -10.87 3.87 -2.46
C ASP A 79 -12.12 3.30 -1.78
N LEU A 80 -12.99 4.20 -1.33
CA LEU A 80 -14.27 3.86 -0.68
C LEU A 80 -15.47 4.26 -1.54
N SER A 81 -15.27 4.42 -2.85
CA SER A 81 -16.33 4.76 -3.80
C SER A 81 -17.35 3.64 -3.98
N ALA A 82 -18.47 3.99 -4.57
CA ALA A 82 -19.60 3.07 -4.77
C ALA A 82 -19.23 1.80 -5.57
N SER A 83 -18.24 1.86 -6.47
CA SER A 83 -17.77 0.68 -7.23
C SER A 83 -17.19 -0.42 -6.34
N MET A 84 -16.64 -0.04 -5.17
CA MET A 84 -16.10 -0.97 -4.17
C MET A 84 -17.20 -1.76 -3.43
N SER A 85 -18.48 -1.45 -3.63
CA SER A 85 -19.61 -2.21 -3.08
C SER A 85 -19.88 -3.52 -3.82
N PHE A 86 -19.16 -3.81 -4.91
CA PHE A 86 -19.36 -5.03 -5.70
C PHE A 86 -19.08 -6.29 -4.87
N VAL A 87 -19.95 -7.26 -5.02
CA VAL A 87 -19.87 -8.59 -4.40
C VAL A 87 -19.88 -9.64 -5.50
N GLY A 88 -18.76 -10.29 -5.70
CA GLY A 88 -18.58 -11.38 -6.65
C GLY A 88 -18.28 -12.71 -5.94
N ALA A 89 -17.05 -13.23 -6.09
CA ALA A 89 -16.58 -14.38 -5.30
C ALA A 89 -16.47 -14.00 -3.82
N SER A 90 -16.05 -12.77 -3.56
CA SER A 90 -16.04 -12.14 -2.24
C SER A 90 -16.45 -10.67 -2.35
N ALA A 91 -16.82 -10.04 -1.24
CA ALA A 91 -17.05 -8.60 -1.21
C ALA A 91 -15.72 -7.86 -1.24
N LYS A 92 -15.50 -6.94 -2.18
CA LYS A 92 -14.26 -6.14 -2.28
C LYS A 92 -13.89 -5.48 -0.96
N MET A 93 -14.89 -4.97 -0.22
CA MET A 93 -14.67 -4.37 1.11
C MET A 93 -14.16 -5.37 2.14
N HIS A 94 -14.56 -6.63 2.08
CA HIS A 94 -14.02 -7.68 2.95
C HIS A 94 -12.56 -7.99 2.59
N VAL A 95 -12.25 -8.09 1.30
CA VAL A 95 -10.86 -8.30 0.82
C VAL A 95 -9.96 -7.14 1.27
N MET A 96 -10.44 -5.90 1.13
CA MET A 96 -9.74 -4.71 1.62
C MET A 96 -9.52 -4.76 3.14
N ALA A 97 -10.55 -5.12 3.91
CA ALA A 97 -10.47 -5.22 5.36
C ALA A 97 -9.45 -6.29 5.81
N ASP A 98 -9.43 -7.45 5.14
CA ASP A 98 -8.48 -8.52 5.40
C ASP A 98 -7.04 -8.09 5.08
N PHE A 99 -6.84 -7.39 3.97
CA PHE A 99 -5.57 -6.80 3.59
C PHE A 99 -5.09 -5.77 4.63
N VAL A 100 -5.96 -4.84 5.04
CA VAL A 100 -5.66 -3.82 6.06
C VAL A 100 -5.30 -4.46 7.39
N ALA A 101 -6.04 -5.48 7.82
CA ALA A 101 -5.75 -6.23 9.05
C ALA A 101 -4.37 -6.91 8.97
N GLY A 102 -4.08 -7.63 7.89
CA GLY A 102 -2.81 -8.31 7.68
C GLY A 102 -1.63 -7.35 7.60
N LEU A 103 -1.76 -6.26 6.84
CA LEU A 103 -0.72 -5.25 6.68
C LEU A 103 -0.44 -4.50 7.99
N SER A 104 -1.47 -4.10 8.73
CA SER A 104 -1.31 -3.40 10.01
C SER A 104 -0.62 -4.27 11.06
N ASP A 105 -0.98 -5.55 11.13
CA ASP A 105 -0.35 -6.52 12.00
C ASP A 105 1.12 -6.73 11.64
N SER A 106 1.43 -6.94 10.36
CA SER A 106 2.80 -7.12 9.88
C SER A 106 3.65 -5.86 10.09
N ALA A 107 3.12 -4.66 9.78
CA ALA A 107 3.83 -3.40 9.98
C ALA A 107 4.18 -3.18 11.47
N THR A 108 3.23 -3.38 12.36
CA THR A 108 3.50 -3.20 13.80
C THR A 108 4.44 -4.26 14.37
N ARG A 109 4.45 -5.48 13.88
CA ARG A 109 5.41 -6.53 14.26
C ARG A 109 6.84 -6.20 13.81
N THR A 110 6.99 -5.63 12.62
CA THR A 110 8.29 -5.16 12.12
C THR A 110 8.73 -3.83 12.72
N GLY A 111 7.96 -3.28 13.68
CA GLY A 111 8.27 -2.01 14.31
C GLY A 111 8.01 -0.80 13.42
N ASP A 112 7.26 -0.96 12.34
CA ASP A 112 6.84 0.12 11.47
C ASP A 112 5.52 0.76 11.95
N ARG A 113 5.20 1.92 11.40
CA ARG A 113 4.02 2.68 11.78
C ARG A 113 2.96 2.56 10.71
N PHE A 114 1.84 1.95 11.05
CA PHE A 114 0.71 1.79 10.13
C PHE A 114 -0.20 3.03 10.17
N GLY A 115 -0.62 3.49 9.00
CA GLY A 115 -1.60 4.55 8.80
C GLY A 115 -2.60 4.22 7.70
N PHE A 116 -3.72 4.93 7.67
CA PHE A 116 -4.80 4.70 6.70
C PHE A 116 -5.44 6.02 6.30
N VAL A 117 -5.77 6.15 5.03
CA VAL A 117 -6.54 7.26 4.45
C VAL A 117 -7.65 6.68 3.58
N GLY A 118 -8.88 6.75 4.03
CA GLY A 118 -10.04 6.33 3.25
C GLY A 118 -10.58 7.47 2.41
N CYS A 119 -10.70 7.24 1.12
CA CYS A 119 -11.16 8.18 0.12
C CYS A 119 -12.62 7.86 -0.25
N ALA A 120 -13.56 8.51 0.41
CA ALA A 120 -14.98 8.50 0.09
C ALA A 120 -15.35 9.71 -0.78
N GLU A 121 -16.59 10.13 -0.77
CA GLU A 121 -17.07 11.31 -1.52
C GLU A 121 -16.33 12.60 -1.10
N ALA A 122 -15.94 12.67 0.17
CA ALA A 122 -15.01 13.67 0.71
C ALA A 122 -14.02 12.97 1.65
N THR A 123 -12.81 13.53 1.76
CA THR A 123 -11.88 13.09 2.80
C THR A 123 -12.48 13.48 4.15
N SER A 124 -12.79 12.50 4.99
CA SER A 124 -13.33 12.75 6.32
C SER A 124 -12.37 12.22 7.38
N ASP A 125 -12.31 12.92 8.51
CA ASP A 125 -11.51 12.50 9.67
C ASP A 125 -11.90 11.11 10.18
N GLU A 126 -13.11 10.68 9.86
CA GLU A 126 -13.61 9.35 10.19
C GLU A 126 -12.75 8.23 9.59
N TRP A 127 -12.24 8.42 8.35
CA TRP A 127 -11.42 7.45 7.63
C TRP A 127 -9.94 7.81 7.61
N LEU A 128 -9.50 8.68 8.53
CA LEU A 128 -8.11 9.03 8.71
C LEU A 128 -7.54 8.36 9.96
N LEU A 129 -6.56 7.48 9.78
CA LEU A 129 -5.74 6.93 10.85
C LEU A 129 -4.29 7.40 10.64
N PRO A 130 -3.80 8.35 11.42
CA PRO A 130 -2.38 8.74 11.37
C PRO A 130 -1.46 7.58 11.69
N ALA A 131 -0.26 7.57 11.09
CA ALA A 131 0.71 6.49 11.26
C ALA A 131 1.01 6.21 12.75
N THR A 132 0.62 5.05 13.24
CA THR A 132 0.70 4.62 14.63
C THR A 132 1.33 3.23 14.76
N MET A 133 1.85 2.91 15.93
CA MET A 133 2.28 1.55 16.30
C MET A 133 1.20 0.80 17.10
N ASN A 134 0.01 1.40 17.24
CA ASN A 134 -1.10 0.75 17.92
C ASN A 134 -1.73 -0.33 17.05
N ARG A 135 -1.43 -1.58 17.36
CA ARG A 135 -1.95 -2.76 16.65
C ARG A 135 -3.48 -2.87 16.71
N ALA A 136 -4.10 -2.46 17.83
CA ALA A 136 -5.55 -2.51 17.97
C ALA A 136 -6.26 -1.58 16.99
N ALA A 137 -5.69 -0.40 16.70
CA ALA A 137 -6.28 0.57 15.78
C ALA A 137 -6.46 0.00 14.36
N GLY A 138 -5.50 -0.80 13.87
CA GLY A 138 -5.62 -1.46 12.56
C GLY A 138 -6.71 -2.54 12.53
N ALA A 139 -6.85 -3.30 13.61
CA ALA A 139 -7.91 -4.31 13.72
C ALA A 139 -9.30 -3.67 13.80
N GLU A 140 -9.48 -2.63 14.61
CA GLU A 140 -10.73 -1.86 14.70
C GLU A 140 -11.12 -1.24 13.36
N LEU A 141 -10.13 -0.68 12.64
CA LEU A 141 -10.33 -0.14 11.30
C LEU A 141 -10.81 -1.21 10.32
N ALA A 142 -10.23 -2.41 10.35
CA ALA A 142 -10.64 -3.51 9.48
C ALA A 142 -12.10 -3.93 9.74
N GLU A 143 -12.53 -4.01 11.01
CA GLU A 143 -13.93 -4.29 11.34
C GLU A 143 -14.88 -3.18 10.85
N ARG A 144 -14.47 -1.92 10.96
CA ARG A 144 -15.24 -0.79 10.42
C ARG A 144 -15.38 -0.88 8.90
N LEU A 145 -14.29 -1.23 8.19
CA LEU A 145 -14.29 -1.42 6.74
C LEU A 145 -15.23 -2.56 6.30
N ARG A 146 -15.28 -3.67 7.05
CA ARG A 146 -16.21 -4.78 6.76
C ARG A 146 -17.68 -4.36 6.88
N ALA A 147 -18.00 -3.47 7.81
CA ALA A 147 -19.35 -2.98 8.05
C ALA A 147 -19.73 -1.82 7.12
N TYR A 148 -18.75 -1.20 6.46
CA TYR A 148 -18.98 -0.03 5.63
C TYR A 148 -19.65 -0.37 4.31
N GLN A 149 -20.60 0.47 3.91
CA GLN A 149 -21.26 0.40 2.61
C GLN A 149 -20.76 1.56 1.74
N PRO A 150 -19.91 1.30 0.74
CA PRO A 150 -19.35 2.32 -0.14
C PRO A 150 -20.43 3.10 -0.90
N ARG A 151 -20.24 4.42 -1.02
CA ARG A 151 -21.17 5.32 -1.71
C ARG A 151 -20.40 6.46 -2.37
N GLY A 152 -21.02 7.09 -3.39
CA GLY A 152 -20.46 8.27 -4.06
C GLY A 152 -19.20 7.99 -4.89
N LEU A 153 -18.45 9.05 -5.20
CA LEU A 153 -17.23 9.03 -6.00
C LEU A 153 -16.04 9.45 -5.13
N SER A 154 -14.92 8.77 -5.25
CA SER A 154 -13.70 9.04 -4.46
C SER A 154 -12.65 9.91 -5.16
N SER A 155 -12.88 10.30 -6.41
CA SER A 155 -11.86 10.87 -7.29
C SER A 155 -11.13 12.10 -6.72
N GLN A 156 -11.84 13.03 -6.10
CA GLN A 156 -11.21 14.22 -5.48
C GLN A 156 -10.48 13.86 -4.18
N ALA A 157 -11.06 12.99 -3.37
CA ALA A 157 -10.43 12.53 -2.13
C ALA A 157 -9.12 11.79 -2.39
N LEU A 158 -9.02 10.99 -3.47
CA LEU A 158 -7.80 10.33 -3.88
C LEU A 158 -6.68 11.32 -4.23
N LEU A 159 -7.00 12.44 -4.88
CA LEU A 159 -6.02 13.47 -5.21
C LEU A 159 -5.47 14.18 -3.97
N SER A 160 -6.33 14.44 -2.98
CA SER A 160 -5.93 15.09 -1.72
C SER A 160 -5.36 14.13 -0.67
N ALA A 161 -5.44 12.83 -0.90
CA ALA A 161 -4.94 11.83 0.05
C ALA A 161 -3.43 11.97 0.33
N ALA A 162 -2.65 12.42 -0.67
CA ALA A 162 -1.22 12.67 -0.52
C ALA A 162 -0.91 13.68 0.59
N ASP A 163 -1.75 14.69 0.79
CA ASP A 163 -1.57 15.75 1.80
C ASP A 163 -1.69 15.20 3.23
N SER A 164 -2.38 14.07 3.38
CA SER A 164 -2.60 13.41 4.68
C SER A 164 -1.44 12.52 5.14
N LEU A 165 -0.45 12.25 4.27
CA LEU A 165 0.65 11.31 4.56
C LEU A 165 1.80 11.91 5.37
N GLY A 166 1.83 13.22 5.53
CA GLY A 166 2.93 13.94 6.19
C GLY A 166 4.20 14.02 5.34
N GLY A 167 5.22 14.74 5.83
CA GLY A 167 6.43 15.10 5.08
C GLY A 167 7.51 14.01 5.00
N ARG A 168 7.26 12.77 5.43
CA ARG A 168 8.24 11.68 5.36
C ARG A 168 7.91 10.71 4.24
N ARG A 169 8.96 10.20 3.59
CA ARG A 169 8.77 9.12 2.60
C ARG A 169 8.16 7.90 3.27
N ALA A 170 7.11 7.38 2.69
CA ALA A 170 6.33 6.26 3.18
C ALA A 170 6.25 5.15 2.11
N LEU A 171 6.01 3.93 2.55
CA LEU A 171 5.48 2.86 1.71
C LEU A 171 3.96 3.03 1.68
N VAL A 172 3.38 3.20 0.49
CA VAL A 172 1.96 3.50 0.30
C VAL A 172 1.31 2.43 -0.56
N PHE A 173 0.31 1.76 -0.02
CA PHE A 173 -0.54 0.86 -0.78
C PHE A 173 -1.78 1.63 -1.24
N LEU A 174 -1.89 1.86 -2.55
CA LEU A 174 -3.05 2.49 -3.16
C LEU A 174 -4.04 1.41 -3.57
N VAL A 175 -5.10 1.24 -2.78
CA VAL A 175 -6.06 0.14 -2.90
C VAL A 175 -7.33 0.63 -3.56
N SER A 176 -7.65 0.11 -4.76
CA SER A 176 -8.84 0.47 -5.53
C SER A 176 -9.17 -0.64 -6.55
N ASP A 177 -10.34 -0.62 -7.11
CA ASP A 177 -10.66 -1.35 -8.34
C ASP A 177 -10.29 -0.55 -9.62
N PHE A 178 -9.86 0.70 -9.45
CA PHE A 178 -9.43 1.60 -10.52
C PHE A 178 -10.47 1.80 -11.64
N HIS A 179 -11.76 1.79 -11.28
CA HIS A 179 -12.86 2.07 -12.22
C HIS A 179 -13.05 3.57 -12.48
N PHE A 180 -12.00 4.35 -12.44
CA PHE A 180 -11.97 5.76 -12.78
C PHE A 180 -11.06 6.04 -13.99
N PRO A 181 -11.13 7.23 -14.61
CA PRO A 181 -10.39 7.55 -15.82
C PRO A 181 -8.87 7.48 -15.63
N ALA A 182 -8.14 6.94 -16.61
CA ALA A 182 -6.68 6.85 -16.60
C ALA A 182 -5.94 8.19 -16.32
N PRO A 183 -6.41 9.36 -16.82
CA PRO A 183 -5.80 10.64 -16.46
C PRO A 183 -5.85 10.96 -14.96
N LEU A 184 -6.91 10.58 -14.25
CA LEU A 184 -7.00 10.75 -12.81
C LEU A 184 -5.95 9.88 -12.09
N LEU A 185 -5.79 8.61 -12.53
CA LEU A 185 -4.75 7.74 -11.97
C LEU A 185 -3.36 8.37 -12.13
N ALA A 186 -3.04 8.92 -13.30
CA ALA A 186 -1.75 9.58 -13.53
C ALA A 186 -1.55 10.78 -12.59
N GLN A 187 -2.59 11.56 -12.31
CA GLN A 187 -2.54 12.68 -11.36
C GLN A 187 -2.31 12.19 -9.93
N VAL A 188 -3.03 11.15 -9.48
CA VAL A 188 -2.86 10.54 -8.14
C VAL A 188 -1.44 9.99 -7.98
N LEU A 189 -0.93 9.23 -8.96
CA LEU A 189 0.44 8.71 -8.91
C LEU A 189 1.50 9.83 -8.91
N SER A 190 1.25 10.92 -9.63
CA SER A 190 2.12 12.10 -9.63
C SER A 190 2.11 12.81 -8.28
N ALA A 191 0.95 12.97 -7.64
CA ALA A 191 0.84 13.54 -6.30
C ALA A 191 1.57 12.69 -5.24
N LEU A 192 1.59 11.37 -5.43
CA LEU A 192 2.27 10.41 -4.55
C LEU A 192 3.72 10.12 -4.93
N ALA A 193 4.32 10.82 -5.92
CA ALA A 193 5.64 10.50 -6.48
C ALA A 193 6.78 10.52 -5.45
N TYR A 194 6.64 11.27 -4.36
CA TYR A 194 7.61 11.31 -3.26
C TYR A 194 7.65 9.99 -2.47
N HIS A 195 6.54 9.26 -2.44
CA HIS A 195 6.37 8.02 -1.69
C HIS A 195 6.70 6.80 -2.56
N ASP A 196 6.88 5.66 -1.91
CA ASP A 196 7.00 4.38 -2.59
C ASP A 196 5.61 3.76 -2.69
N VAL A 197 5.01 3.84 -3.89
CA VAL A 197 3.61 3.47 -4.11
C VAL A 197 3.51 2.08 -4.70
N VAL A 198 2.73 1.23 -4.06
CA VAL A 198 2.30 -0.08 -4.56
C VAL A 198 0.82 -0.01 -4.89
N PRO A 199 0.44 0.04 -6.17
CA PRO A 199 -0.98 -0.06 -6.54
C PRO A 199 -1.50 -1.46 -6.21
N VAL A 200 -2.62 -1.55 -5.50
CA VAL A 200 -3.31 -2.80 -5.17
C VAL A 200 -4.65 -2.81 -5.86
N MET A 201 -4.78 -3.69 -6.84
CA MET A 201 -5.95 -3.77 -7.69
C MET A 201 -6.89 -4.87 -7.19
N LEU A 202 -8.05 -4.46 -6.68
CA LEU A 202 -9.10 -5.37 -6.21
C LEU A 202 -10.06 -5.68 -7.35
N TRP A 203 -9.86 -6.80 -8.02
CA TRP A 203 -10.70 -7.23 -9.10
C TRP A 203 -11.37 -8.57 -8.79
N ASP A 204 -12.56 -8.75 -9.32
CA ASP A 204 -13.30 -10.00 -9.23
C ASP A 204 -13.60 -10.51 -10.66
N ARG A 205 -13.31 -11.79 -10.91
CA ARG A 205 -13.55 -12.41 -12.22
C ARG A 205 -15.03 -12.43 -12.61
N HIS A 206 -15.94 -12.31 -11.63
CA HIS A 206 -17.38 -12.23 -11.92
C HIS A 206 -17.79 -10.90 -12.55
N GLU A 207 -16.98 -9.83 -12.40
CA GLU A 207 -17.27 -8.55 -13.07
C GLU A 207 -17.11 -8.64 -14.59
N HIS A 208 -16.20 -9.48 -15.11
CA HIS A 208 -15.82 -9.44 -16.52
C HIS A 208 -15.64 -10.81 -17.19
N GLU A 209 -15.14 -11.85 -16.50
CA GLU A 209 -14.92 -13.16 -17.11
C GLU A 209 -16.11 -14.11 -16.96
N ARG A 210 -16.64 -14.18 -15.74
CA ARG A 210 -17.73 -15.12 -15.38
C ARG A 210 -19.12 -14.58 -15.64
N LEU A 211 -19.27 -13.71 -16.64
CA LEU A 211 -20.57 -13.22 -17.09
C LEU A 211 -21.40 -14.35 -17.68
N PRO A 212 -22.71 -14.44 -17.39
CA PRO A 212 -23.59 -15.46 -17.96
C PRO A 212 -23.65 -15.33 -19.49
N ARG A 213 -23.74 -16.48 -20.18
CA ARG A 213 -23.84 -16.50 -21.65
C ARG A 213 -25.18 -15.96 -22.14
N PHE A 214 -26.25 -16.22 -21.39
CA PHE A 214 -27.62 -15.83 -21.69
C PHE A 214 -28.37 -15.57 -20.37
N GLY A 215 -29.29 -14.62 -20.37
CA GLY A 215 -30.19 -14.36 -19.24
C GLY A 215 -30.38 -12.89 -18.94
N LEU A 216 -31.29 -12.58 -18.03
CA LEU A 216 -31.50 -11.25 -17.50
C LEU A 216 -30.53 -11.02 -16.37
N VAL A 217 -29.64 -10.04 -16.54
CA VAL A 217 -28.68 -9.62 -15.53
C VAL A 217 -29.07 -8.22 -15.05
N ARG A 218 -29.22 -8.05 -13.77
CA ARG A 218 -29.41 -6.74 -13.19
C ARG A 218 -28.02 -6.13 -12.98
N VAL A 219 -27.70 -5.11 -13.74
CA VAL A 219 -26.48 -4.33 -13.57
C VAL A 219 -26.85 -3.11 -12.73
N PHE A 220 -26.16 -2.98 -11.60
CA PHE A 220 -26.27 -1.79 -10.76
C PHE A 220 -25.24 -0.77 -11.25
N ASP A 221 -25.71 0.40 -11.59
CA ASP A 221 -24.86 1.55 -11.83
C ASP A 221 -24.61 2.21 -10.47
N HIS A 222 -23.43 1.98 -9.94
CA HIS A 222 -23.05 2.45 -8.61
C HIS A 222 -22.90 3.98 -8.56
N GLU A 223 -22.67 4.64 -9.72
CA GLU A 223 -22.54 6.10 -9.79
C GLU A 223 -23.90 6.80 -9.79
N THR A 224 -24.89 6.25 -10.50
CA THR A 224 -26.23 6.88 -10.64
C THR A 224 -27.29 6.28 -9.72
N HIS A 225 -26.92 5.31 -8.87
CA HIS A 225 -27.84 4.53 -8.02
C HIS A 225 -28.95 3.84 -8.82
N GLY A 226 -28.79 3.73 -10.14
CA GLY A 226 -29.73 3.11 -11.05
C GLY A 226 -29.46 1.63 -11.23
N SER A 227 -30.52 0.80 -11.26
CA SER A 227 -30.39 -0.57 -11.74
C SER A 227 -30.95 -0.69 -13.14
N ARG A 228 -30.19 -1.29 -14.06
CA ARG A 228 -30.66 -1.60 -15.40
C ARG A 228 -30.72 -3.10 -15.60
N LEU A 229 -31.84 -3.59 -16.07
CA LEU A 229 -31.98 -4.96 -16.52
C LEU A 229 -31.38 -5.07 -17.92
N LEU A 230 -30.28 -5.82 -18.04
CA LEU A 230 -29.65 -6.10 -19.31
C LEU A 230 -29.95 -7.56 -19.72
N LEU A 231 -30.46 -7.73 -20.94
CA LEU A 231 -30.51 -9.05 -21.51
C LEU A 231 -29.11 -9.43 -22.02
N MET A 232 -28.44 -10.29 -21.24
CA MET A 232 -27.14 -10.80 -21.65
C MET A 232 -27.28 -11.66 -22.90
N ARG A 233 -26.46 -11.33 -23.89
CA ARG A 233 -26.34 -12.06 -25.17
C ARG A 233 -24.83 -12.22 -25.47
N PRO A 234 -24.42 -13.21 -26.27
CA PRO A 234 -23.01 -13.44 -26.59
C PRO A 234 -22.29 -12.20 -27.12
N GLY A 235 -22.95 -11.40 -27.97
CA GLY A 235 -22.38 -10.16 -28.49
C GLY A 235 -22.20 -9.06 -27.45
N LEU A 236 -23.12 -8.93 -26.47
CA LEU A 236 -22.96 -7.96 -25.36
C LEU A 236 -21.87 -8.42 -24.42
N ARG A 237 -21.85 -9.70 -24.05
CA ARG A 237 -20.78 -10.29 -23.23
C ARG A 237 -19.39 -9.99 -23.79
N ARG A 238 -19.19 -10.26 -25.10
CA ARG A 238 -17.94 -10.00 -25.80
C ARG A 238 -17.54 -8.52 -25.75
N ARG A 239 -18.49 -7.60 -25.99
CA ARG A 239 -18.24 -6.16 -25.88
C ARG A 239 -17.81 -5.73 -24.48
N ILE A 240 -18.42 -6.29 -23.42
CA ILE A 240 -18.03 -6.00 -22.03
C ILE A 240 -16.59 -6.48 -21.80
N GLN A 241 -16.26 -7.71 -22.21
CA GLN A 241 -14.92 -8.28 -22.06
C GLN A 241 -13.86 -7.48 -22.84
N GLU A 242 -14.18 -7.06 -24.08
CA GLU A 242 -13.28 -6.24 -24.89
C GLU A 242 -13.03 -4.86 -24.25
N ARG A 243 -14.07 -4.19 -23.75
CA ARG A 243 -13.94 -2.92 -23.02
C ARG A 243 -13.07 -3.07 -21.78
N PHE A 244 -13.30 -4.11 -21.01
CA PHE A 244 -12.54 -4.39 -19.81
C PHE A 244 -11.05 -4.64 -20.13
N ALA A 245 -10.78 -5.42 -21.17
CA ALA A 245 -9.40 -5.66 -21.63
C ALA A 245 -8.69 -4.37 -22.06
N VAL A 246 -9.40 -3.48 -22.76
CA VAL A 246 -8.86 -2.16 -23.14
C VAL A 246 -8.56 -1.29 -21.92
N GLN A 247 -9.51 -1.21 -20.98
CA GLN A 247 -9.32 -0.45 -19.73
C GLN A 247 -8.15 -1.01 -18.92
N ARG A 248 -8.09 -2.33 -18.76
CA ARG A 248 -6.96 -3.00 -18.09
C ARG A 248 -5.63 -2.60 -18.70
N LYS A 249 -5.52 -2.68 -20.04
CA LYS A 249 -4.31 -2.29 -20.73
C LYS A 249 -3.94 -0.83 -20.45
N GLN A 250 -4.91 0.09 -20.54
CA GLN A 250 -4.66 1.51 -20.27
C GLN A 250 -4.15 1.76 -18.84
N LEU A 251 -4.73 1.08 -17.84
CA LEU A 251 -4.27 1.17 -16.45
C LEU A 251 -2.84 0.66 -16.30
N PHE A 252 -2.53 -0.50 -16.89
CA PHE A 252 -1.17 -1.05 -16.85
C PHE A 252 -0.16 -0.16 -17.55
N ASP A 253 -0.54 0.46 -18.67
CA ASP A 253 0.31 1.42 -19.37
C ASP A 253 0.63 2.65 -18.48
N VAL A 254 -0.37 3.16 -17.74
CA VAL A 254 -0.15 4.25 -16.77
C VAL A 254 0.75 3.81 -15.61
N PHE A 255 0.53 2.64 -15.03
CA PHE A 255 1.41 2.12 -13.98
C PHE A 255 2.85 1.96 -14.47
N ALA A 256 3.04 1.40 -15.66
CA ALA A 256 4.36 1.22 -16.26
C ALA A 256 5.08 2.56 -16.52
N GLN A 257 4.36 3.58 -17.00
CA GLN A 257 4.91 4.94 -17.21
C GLN A 257 5.41 5.56 -15.90
N HIS A 258 4.80 5.22 -14.75
CA HIS A 258 5.21 5.67 -13.43
C HIS A 258 6.20 4.71 -12.75
N GLY A 259 6.67 3.67 -13.45
CA GLY A 259 7.59 2.67 -12.90
C GLY A 259 6.97 1.83 -11.76
N ARG A 260 5.65 1.62 -11.79
CA ARG A 260 4.92 0.88 -10.77
C ARG A 260 4.32 -0.39 -11.36
N LEU A 261 4.47 -1.50 -10.65
CA LEU A 261 3.77 -2.75 -10.99
C LEU A 261 2.58 -2.90 -10.03
N PRO A 262 1.36 -3.13 -10.55
CA PRO A 262 0.23 -3.35 -9.67
C PRO A 262 0.28 -4.76 -9.05
N LEU A 263 -0.04 -4.84 -7.76
CA LEU A 263 -0.37 -6.08 -7.08
C LEU A 263 -1.83 -6.41 -7.37
N LEU A 264 -2.09 -7.55 -7.97
CA LEU A 264 -3.44 -8.02 -8.28
C LEU A 264 -3.97 -8.86 -7.13
N MET A 265 -5.14 -8.53 -6.62
CA MET A 265 -5.91 -9.35 -5.68
C MET A 265 -7.21 -9.76 -6.39
N GLU A 266 -7.21 -10.94 -6.96
CA GLU A 266 -8.36 -11.50 -7.65
C GLU A 266 -9.09 -12.49 -6.72
N ASP A 267 -10.38 -12.29 -6.56
CA ASP A 267 -11.29 -13.17 -5.81
C ASP A 267 -11.02 -13.29 -4.29
N GLY A 268 -9.99 -12.61 -3.71
CA GLY A 268 -9.69 -12.67 -2.28
C GLY A 268 -8.35 -12.06 -1.86
N PHE A 269 -8.07 -12.08 -0.57
CA PHE A 269 -6.78 -11.69 0.01
C PHE A 269 -5.91 -12.91 0.26
N ASP A 270 -4.68 -12.89 -0.26
CA ASP A 270 -3.64 -13.88 0.02
C ASP A 270 -2.34 -13.16 0.45
N ALA A 271 -1.90 -13.40 1.68
CA ALA A 271 -0.69 -12.81 2.23
C ALA A 271 0.58 -13.29 1.52
N ASP A 272 0.58 -14.52 1.00
CA ASP A 272 1.71 -15.07 0.24
C ASP A 272 1.85 -14.40 -1.13
N GLU A 273 0.76 -13.96 -1.74
CA GLU A 273 0.81 -13.15 -2.98
C GLU A 273 1.44 -11.80 -2.74
N VAL A 274 1.10 -11.13 -1.64
CA VAL A 274 1.75 -9.87 -1.25
C VAL A 274 3.24 -10.09 -1.00
N THR A 275 3.60 -11.14 -0.28
CA THR A 275 5.00 -11.46 -0.01
C THR A 275 5.77 -11.77 -1.31
N ARG A 276 5.20 -12.56 -2.22
CA ARG A 276 5.79 -12.84 -3.53
C ARG A 276 5.99 -11.59 -4.39
N TYR A 277 5.08 -10.62 -4.32
CA TYR A 277 5.24 -9.35 -5.04
C TYR A 277 6.54 -8.61 -4.67
N PHE A 278 6.98 -8.70 -3.41
CA PHE A 278 8.19 -8.02 -2.95
C PHE A 278 9.47 -8.85 -3.08
N PHE A 279 9.37 -10.18 -3.09
CA PHE A 279 10.55 -11.06 -3.00
C PHE A 279 10.66 -12.05 -4.16
N GLY A 280 9.64 -12.07 -5.06
CA GLY A 280 9.57 -12.98 -6.21
C GLY A 280 10.46 -12.63 -7.40
#